data_5d21f5e4e017d4066de2e28f2b70f221
#
_entry.id   5d21f5e4e017d4066de2e28f2b70f221
#
_cell.length_a   1.000
_cell.length_b   1.000
_cell.length_c   1.000
_cell.angle_alpha   90.00
_cell.angle_beta   90.00
_cell.angle_gamma   90.00
#
_symmetry.space_group_name_H-M   'P 1'
#
loop_
_entity.id
_entity.type
_entity.pdbx_description
1 polymer ?
#
loop_
_entity_poly.entity_id
_entity_poly.type
_entity_poly.pdbx_seq_one_letter_code
_entity_poly.pdbx_strand_id
1 'polypeptide(L)'
;MNEIVLFDTSVLIDNQRTACHSERMADCPGRIRNSSVVLAELWRGATVAAERQFVKTLEESRPVLTPSEKNWLESGLILAAIRADKGFEPAKLRDLHFDVLIALTARSHGATLITSNRADFELIRRYRRFELEIW
;
A
#
# COMPACT_ATOMS: atom_id res chain seq x y z
N MET A 1 -8.40 19.73 -6.70
CA MET A 1 -8.73 18.48 -7.37
C MET A 1 -8.94 17.39 -6.36
N ASN A 2 -9.91 16.52 -6.64
CA ASN A 2 -10.28 15.44 -5.72
C ASN A 2 -9.46 14.17 -5.99
N GLU A 3 -8.17 14.27 -5.78
CA GLU A 3 -7.32 13.10 -5.94
C GLU A 3 -7.57 12.11 -4.82
N ILE A 4 -7.53 10.83 -5.18
CA ILE A 4 -7.61 9.75 -4.21
C ILE A 4 -6.20 9.50 -3.65
N VAL A 5 -6.13 9.25 -2.34
CA VAL A 5 -4.89 8.97 -1.64
C VAL A 5 -5.03 7.63 -0.92
N LEU A 6 -4.01 6.79 -1.09
CA LEU A 6 -3.86 5.54 -0.34
C LEU A 6 -2.61 5.63 0.52
N PHE A 7 -2.71 5.23 1.78
CA PHE A 7 -1.54 5.09 2.65
C PHE A 7 -1.12 3.62 2.69
N ASP A 8 0.18 3.40 2.47
CA ASP A 8 0.77 2.08 2.65
C ASP A 8 0.81 1.68 4.12
N THR A 9 0.91 0.39 4.37
CA THR A 9 1.00 -0.20 5.71
C THR A 9 2.07 0.47 6.56
N SER A 10 3.25 0.76 5.98
CA SER A 10 4.36 1.39 6.69
C SER A 10 3.98 2.72 7.33
N VAL A 11 3.28 3.59 6.60
CA VAL A 11 2.85 4.90 7.11
C VAL A 11 1.84 4.75 8.24
N LEU A 12 0.88 3.85 8.07
CA LEU A 12 -0.16 3.63 9.07
C LEU A 12 0.40 3.06 10.36
N ILE A 13 1.33 2.09 10.27
CA ILE A 13 1.99 1.52 11.44
C ILE A 13 2.86 2.56 12.15
N ASP A 14 3.67 3.30 11.40
CA ASP A 14 4.51 4.35 11.98
C ASP A 14 3.66 5.39 12.70
N ASN A 15 2.56 5.81 12.09
CA ASN A 15 1.68 6.79 12.70
C ASN A 15 0.96 6.26 13.93
N GLN A 16 0.54 5.00 13.91
CA GLN A 16 -0.08 4.37 15.09
C GLN A 16 0.88 4.33 16.27
N ARG A 17 2.16 4.04 16.01
CA ARG A 17 3.17 3.90 17.07
C ARG A 17 3.68 5.22 17.61
N THR A 18 3.85 6.23 16.75
CA THR A 18 4.58 7.45 17.11
C THR A 18 3.82 8.74 16.81
N ALA A 19 2.68 8.65 16.11
CA ALA A 19 1.92 9.81 15.61
C ALA A 19 2.73 10.75 14.71
N CYS A 20 3.84 10.27 14.14
CA CYS A 20 4.77 11.10 13.36
C CYS A 20 4.19 11.64 12.06
N HIS A 21 3.10 11.07 11.56
CA HIS A 21 2.45 11.49 10.32
C HIS A 21 1.09 12.17 10.54
N SER A 22 0.67 12.37 11.78
CA SER A 22 -0.69 12.85 12.09
C SER A 22 -1.01 14.19 11.44
N GLU A 23 -0.09 15.16 11.46
CA GLU A 23 -0.29 16.46 10.82
C GLU A 23 -0.43 16.34 9.31
N ARG A 24 0.47 15.60 8.67
CA ARG A 24 0.43 15.41 7.23
C ARG A 24 -0.85 14.71 6.79
N MET A 25 -1.29 13.73 7.57
CA MET A 25 -2.52 12.99 7.27
C MET A 25 -3.75 13.91 7.40
N ALA A 26 -3.79 14.73 8.45
CA ALA A 26 -4.88 15.69 8.67
C ALA A 26 -4.93 16.76 7.58
N ASP A 27 -3.77 17.19 7.09
CA ASP A 27 -3.65 18.23 6.06
C ASP A 27 -3.71 17.68 4.64
N CYS A 28 -3.85 16.38 4.47
CA CYS A 28 -3.87 15.73 3.17
C CYS A 28 -5.04 16.26 2.33
N PRO A 29 -4.77 16.89 1.16
CA PRO A 29 -5.83 17.54 0.38
C PRO A 29 -6.70 16.56 -0.41
N GLY A 30 -6.31 15.30 -0.50
CA GLY A 30 -7.02 14.30 -1.28
C GLY A 30 -8.12 13.59 -0.51
N ARG A 31 -8.85 12.75 -1.23
CA ARG A 31 -9.83 11.84 -0.62
C ARG A 31 -9.10 10.56 -0.21
N ILE A 32 -9.00 10.32 1.08
CA ILE A 32 -8.34 9.14 1.61
C ILE A 32 -9.24 7.92 1.42
N ARG A 33 -8.64 6.83 0.93
CA ARG A 33 -9.31 5.54 0.77
C ARG A 33 -8.44 4.45 1.41
N ASN A 34 -9.06 3.36 1.80
CA ASN A 34 -8.34 2.19 2.29
C ASN A 34 -8.00 1.27 1.13
N SER A 35 -6.89 0.56 1.25
CA SER A 35 -6.56 -0.57 0.37
C SER A 35 -6.92 -1.86 1.10
N SER A 36 -7.64 -2.77 0.45
CA SER A 36 -7.95 -4.08 1.03
C SER A 36 -6.69 -4.88 1.33
N VAL A 37 -5.65 -4.71 0.52
CA VAL A 37 -4.36 -5.40 0.72
C VAL A 37 -3.68 -4.87 1.98
N VAL A 38 -3.67 -3.54 2.17
CA VAL A 38 -3.11 -2.91 3.38
C VAL A 38 -3.88 -3.36 4.61
N LEU A 39 -5.22 -3.36 4.55
CA LEU A 39 -6.05 -3.82 5.67
C LEU A 39 -5.75 -5.28 6.02
N ALA A 40 -5.58 -6.14 5.01
CA ALA A 40 -5.23 -7.54 5.24
C ALA A 40 -3.88 -7.68 5.95
N GLU A 41 -2.89 -6.90 5.56
CA GLU A 41 -1.59 -6.89 6.22
C GLU A 41 -1.69 -6.42 7.67
N LEU A 42 -2.47 -5.37 7.91
CA LEU A 42 -2.70 -4.85 9.26
C LEU A 42 -3.41 -5.88 10.16
N TRP A 43 -4.46 -6.54 9.63
CA TRP A 43 -5.15 -7.61 10.36
C TRP A 43 -4.22 -8.77 10.70
N ARG A 44 -3.40 -9.19 9.74
CA ARG A 44 -2.44 -10.27 9.95
C ARG A 44 -1.44 -9.95 11.06
N GLY A 45 -1.05 -8.69 11.17
CA GLY A 45 -0.09 -8.24 12.18
C GLY A 45 -0.69 -7.84 13.53
N ALA A 46 -2.03 -7.75 13.62
CA ALA A 46 -2.70 -7.29 14.86
C ALA A 46 -2.81 -8.44 15.84
N THR A 47 -2.04 -8.40 16.93
CA THR A 47 -1.94 -9.48 17.90
C THR A 47 -2.60 -9.17 19.25
N VAL A 48 -2.84 -7.89 19.54
CA VAL A 48 -3.48 -7.46 20.78
C VAL A 48 -4.76 -6.69 20.50
N ALA A 49 -5.62 -6.56 21.51
CA ALA A 49 -6.95 -5.95 21.35
C ALA A 49 -6.88 -4.52 20.79
N ALA A 50 -5.93 -3.71 21.27
CA ALA A 50 -5.79 -2.33 20.82
C ALA A 50 -5.43 -2.24 19.34
N GLU A 51 -4.56 -3.12 18.86
CA GLU A 51 -4.20 -3.18 17.43
C GLU A 51 -5.39 -3.61 16.57
N ARG A 52 -6.12 -4.62 17.01
CA ARG A 52 -7.33 -5.08 16.31
C ARG A 52 -8.39 -3.97 16.24
N GLN A 53 -8.57 -3.23 17.34
CA GLN A 53 -9.51 -2.11 17.35
C GLN A 53 -9.10 -0.99 16.40
N PHE A 54 -7.79 -0.71 16.32
CA PHE A 54 -7.25 0.26 15.36
C PHE A 54 -7.60 -0.12 13.93
N VAL A 55 -7.35 -1.38 13.56
CA VAL A 55 -7.63 -1.84 12.18
C VAL A 55 -9.13 -1.79 11.88
N LYS A 56 -9.95 -2.21 12.83
CA LYS A 56 -11.41 -2.17 12.68
C LYS A 56 -11.92 -0.74 12.45
N THR A 57 -11.46 0.19 13.26
CA THR A 57 -11.82 1.60 13.13
C THR A 57 -11.38 2.14 11.76
N LEU A 58 -10.18 1.81 11.33
CA LEU A 58 -9.65 2.22 10.03
C LEU A 58 -10.51 1.67 8.89
N GLU A 59 -10.83 0.38 8.93
CA GLU A 59 -11.65 -0.29 7.92
C GLU A 59 -13.02 0.36 7.78
N GLU A 60 -13.64 0.77 8.87
CA GLU A 60 -14.96 1.41 8.89
C GLU A 60 -14.92 2.89 8.51
N SER A 61 -13.76 3.53 8.55
CA SER A 61 -13.63 4.99 8.40
C SER A 61 -13.66 5.49 6.95
N ARG A 62 -13.31 4.65 5.99
CA ARG A 62 -13.15 5.04 4.59
C ARG A 62 -13.60 3.92 3.65
N PRO A 63 -14.03 4.26 2.42
CA PRO A 63 -14.28 3.25 1.40
C PRO A 63 -13.00 2.44 1.10
N VAL A 64 -13.19 1.17 0.79
CA VAL A 64 -12.11 0.22 0.54
C VAL A 64 -11.96 -0.02 -0.95
N LEU A 65 -10.75 0.14 -1.46
CA LEU A 65 -10.39 -0.18 -2.84
C LEU A 65 -9.67 -1.52 -2.85
N THR A 66 -9.98 -2.35 -3.84
CA THR A 66 -9.43 -3.70 -3.93
C THR A 66 -8.81 -3.93 -5.31
N PRO A 67 -7.77 -4.78 -5.41
CA PRO A 67 -7.19 -5.14 -6.71
C PRO A 67 -8.24 -5.82 -7.59
N SER A 68 -8.23 -5.46 -8.87
CA SER A 68 -9.07 -6.12 -9.88
C SER A 68 -8.42 -7.43 -10.31
N GLU A 69 -9.18 -8.25 -11.04
CA GLU A 69 -8.64 -9.43 -11.69
C GLU A 69 -7.41 -9.08 -12.54
N LYS A 70 -7.52 -7.98 -13.31
CA LYS A 70 -6.40 -7.50 -14.12
C LYS A 70 -5.18 -7.17 -13.27
N ASN A 71 -5.37 -6.54 -12.13
CA ASN A 71 -4.27 -6.22 -11.20
C ASN A 71 -3.57 -7.50 -10.70
N TRP A 72 -4.34 -8.53 -10.37
CA TRP A 72 -3.78 -9.81 -9.95
C TRP A 72 -2.91 -10.42 -11.03
N LEU A 73 -3.41 -10.47 -12.26
CA LEU A 73 -2.67 -11.04 -13.38
C LEU A 73 -1.42 -10.22 -13.70
N GLU A 74 -1.52 -8.90 -13.72
CA GLU A 74 -0.37 -8.02 -13.93
C GLU A 74 0.68 -8.17 -12.83
N SER A 75 0.26 -8.40 -11.58
CA SER A 75 1.20 -8.56 -10.47
C SER A 75 2.14 -9.74 -10.70
N GLY A 76 1.62 -10.85 -11.24
CA GLY A 76 2.44 -12.00 -11.59
C GLY A 76 3.48 -11.67 -12.67
N LEU A 77 3.07 -10.92 -13.69
CA LEU A 77 3.96 -10.51 -14.77
C LEU A 77 5.07 -9.56 -14.26
N ILE A 78 4.72 -8.60 -13.42
CA ILE A 78 5.68 -7.68 -12.83
C ILE A 78 6.69 -8.42 -11.96
N LEU A 79 6.23 -9.32 -11.11
CA LEU A 79 7.11 -10.11 -10.24
C LEU A 79 8.04 -11.01 -11.05
N ALA A 80 7.55 -11.60 -12.14
CA ALA A 80 8.39 -12.40 -13.04
C ALA A 80 9.49 -11.56 -13.67
N ALA A 81 9.18 -10.33 -14.09
CA ALA A 81 10.16 -9.41 -14.65
C ALA A 81 11.20 -8.98 -13.60
N ILE A 82 10.75 -8.68 -12.39
CA ILE A 82 11.66 -8.33 -11.28
C ILE A 82 12.59 -9.50 -10.98
N ARG A 83 12.06 -10.72 -10.93
CA ARG A 83 12.87 -11.93 -10.70
C ARG A 83 13.94 -12.09 -11.77
N ALA A 84 13.56 -11.91 -13.04
CA ALA A 84 14.49 -12.04 -14.14
C ALA A 84 15.63 -11.02 -14.08
N ASP A 85 15.30 -9.78 -13.69
CA ASP A 85 16.27 -8.69 -13.65
C ASP A 85 17.13 -8.69 -12.38
N LYS A 86 16.55 -9.07 -11.24
CA LYS A 86 17.21 -8.93 -9.92
C LYS A 86 17.68 -10.27 -9.33
N GLY A 87 17.14 -11.40 -9.79
CA GLY A 87 17.47 -12.70 -9.23
C GLY A 87 17.02 -12.87 -7.79
N PHE A 88 15.93 -12.20 -7.38
CA PHE A 88 15.45 -12.30 -5.99
C PHE A 88 14.97 -13.69 -5.65
N GLU A 89 15.22 -14.09 -4.39
CA GLU A 89 14.72 -15.33 -3.83
C GLU A 89 13.19 -15.34 -3.76
N PRO A 90 12.54 -16.52 -3.79
CA PRO A 90 11.08 -16.62 -3.71
C PRO A 90 10.48 -15.90 -2.50
N ALA A 91 11.14 -15.89 -1.34
CA ALA A 91 10.67 -15.19 -0.16
C ALA A 91 10.56 -13.68 -0.40
N LYS A 92 11.56 -13.07 -1.03
CA LYS A 92 11.54 -11.65 -1.34
C LYS A 92 10.42 -11.32 -2.34
N LEU A 93 10.19 -12.18 -3.32
CA LEU A 93 9.11 -12.00 -4.29
C LEU A 93 7.73 -12.08 -3.61
N ARG A 94 7.56 -12.98 -2.66
CA ARG A 94 6.31 -13.06 -1.89
C ARG A 94 6.08 -11.79 -1.08
N ASP A 95 7.12 -11.24 -0.46
CA ASP A 95 7.03 -9.99 0.29
C ASP A 95 6.66 -8.81 -0.61
N LEU A 96 7.22 -8.76 -1.82
CA LEU A 96 6.90 -7.72 -2.80
C LEU A 96 5.51 -7.86 -3.40
N HIS A 97 4.90 -9.04 -3.34
CA HIS A 97 3.62 -9.29 -4.02
C HIS A 97 2.51 -8.36 -3.53
N PHE A 98 2.40 -8.21 -2.21
CA PHE A 98 1.40 -7.30 -1.64
C PHE A 98 1.70 -5.85 -2.03
N ASP A 99 2.95 -5.44 -2.04
CA ASP A 99 3.33 -4.08 -2.45
C ASP A 99 2.97 -3.82 -3.90
N VAL A 100 3.19 -4.79 -4.79
CA VAL A 100 2.80 -4.68 -6.20
C VAL A 100 1.28 -4.52 -6.32
N LEU A 101 0.51 -5.30 -5.58
CA LEU A 101 -0.96 -5.20 -5.60
C LEU A 101 -1.45 -3.85 -5.07
N ILE A 102 -0.81 -3.32 -4.03
CA ILE A 102 -1.13 -1.99 -3.50
C ILE A 102 -0.87 -0.92 -4.57
N ALA A 103 0.29 -0.99 -5.23
CA ALA A 103 0.66 -0.06 -6.29
C ALA A 103 -0.30 -0.13 -7.48
N LEU A 104 -0.68 -1.33 -7.90
CA LEU A 104 -1.61 -1.51 -9.02
C LEU A 104 -3.04 -1.04 -8.66
N THR A 105 -3.46 -1.22 -7.42
CA THR A 105 -4.73 -0.68 -6.94
C THR A 105 -4.73 0.85 -7.03
N ALA A 106 -3.67 1.48 -6.56
CA ALA A 106 -3.51 2.93 -6.65
C ALA A 106 -3.55 3.39 -8.11
N ARG A 107 -2.80 2.73 -8.98
CA ARG A 107 -2.75 3.05 -10.41
C ARG A 107 -4.14 2.96 -11.05
N SER A 108 -4.87 1.90 -10.78
CA SER A 108 -6.20 1.67 -11.38
C SER A 108 -7.22 2.74 -11.02
N HIS A 109 -7.06 3.39 -9.88
CA HIS A 109 -7.98 4.43 -9.39
C HIS A 109 -7.43 5.84 -9.55
N GLY A 110 -6.28 6.00 -10.21
CA GLY A 110 -5.64 7.31 -10.34
C GLY A 110 -5.23 7.90 -9.00
N ALA A 111 -4.96 7.05 -8.01
CA ALA A 111 -4.62 7.47 -6.66
C ALA A 111 -3.12 7.71 -6.51
N THR A 112 -2.76 8.57 -5.57
CA THR A 112 -1.39 8.71 -5.10
C THR A 112 -1.17 7.75 -3.94
N LEU A 113 -0.15 6.91 -4.04
CA LEU A 113 0.27 6.04 -2.95
C LEU A 113 1.32 6.75 -2.10
N ILE A 114 1.07 6.83 -0.80
CA ILE A 114 2.00 7.44 0.16
C ILE A 114 2.60 6.32 1.00
N THR A 115 3.93 6.25 1.05
CA THR A 115 4.65 5.19 1.74
C THR A 115 5.93 5.70 2.39
N SER A 116 6.38 5.02 3.44
CA SER A 116 7.73 5.21 4.01
C SER A 116 8.73 4.21 3.43
N ASN A 117 8.27 3.22 2.66
CA ASN A 117 9.10 2.18 2.06
C ASN A 117 9.56 2.59 0.65
N ARG A 118 10.51 3.51 0.61
CA ARG A 118 11.04 4.05 -0.65
C ARG A 118 11.59 2.96 -1.57
N ALA A 119 12.43 2.09 -1.05
CA ALA A 119 13.19 1.15 -1.87
C ALA A 119 12.29 0.23 -2.70
N ASP A 120 11.32 -0.42 -2.05
CA ASP A 120 10.46 -1.39 -2.73
C ASP A 120 9.51 -0.72 -3.72
N PHE A 121 8.90 0.41 -3.34
CA PHE A 121 7.94 1.07 -4.24
C PHE A 121 8.62 1.82 -5.39
N GLU A 122 9.82 2.35 -5.22
CA GLU A 122 10.58 2.90 -6.34
C GLU A 122 11.01 1.80 -7.32
N LEU A 123 11.36 0.62 -6.81
CA LEU A 123 11.63 -0.54 -7.65
C LEU A 123 10.41 -0.93 -8.49
N ILE A 124 9.26 -1.10 -7.85
CA ILE A 124 8.01 -1.47 -8.51
C ILE A 124 7.64 -0.45 -9.59
N ARG A 125 7.80 0.83 -9.29
CA ARG A 125 7.49 1.92 -10.21
C ARG A 125 8.27 1.86 -11.53
N ARG A 126 9.43 1.24 -11.54
CA ARG A 126 10.22 1.04 -12.78
C ARG A 126 9.54 0.08 -13.75
N TYR A 127 8.70 -0.82 -13.24
CA TYR A 127 8.01 -1.82 -14.05
C TYR A 127 6.60 -1.41 -14.44
N ARG A 128 5.95 -0.62 -13.60
CA ARG A 128 4.62 -0.08 -13.90
C ARG A 128 4.47 1.27 -13.19
N ARG A 129 4.27 2.32 -13.96
CA ARG A 129 4.18 3.68 -13.42
C ARG A 129 2.91 3.87 -12.60
N PHE A 130 3.04 4.52 -11.45
CA PHE A 130 1.94 4.98 -10.61
C PHE A 130 2.40 6.23 -9.85
N GLU A 131 1.47 6.99 -9.29
CA GLU A 131 1.80 8.18 -8.52
C GLU A 131 2.26 7.79 -7.12
N LEU A 132 3.43 8.26 -6.72
CA LEU A 132 4.10 7.87 -5.49
C LEU A 132 4.61 9.09 -4.73
N GLU A 133 4.34 9.11 -3.44
CA GLU A 133 4.88 10.12 -2.52
C GLU A 133 5.54 9.39 -1.35
N ILE A 134 6.75 9.81 -1.00
CA ILE A 134 7.52 9.19 0.09
C ILE A 134 7.43 10.07 1.34
N TRP A 135 7.08 9.44 2.45
CA TRP A 135 7.01 10.11 3.76
C TRP A 135 8.06 9.61 4.73
#